data_dc42df5ae3897ce54d5f03925f51b9cf
#
_entry.id   dc42df5ae3897ce54d5f03925f51b9cf
#
_cell.length_a   1.000
_cell.length_b   1.000
_cell.length_c   1.000
_cell.angle_alpha   90.00
_cell.angle_beta   90.00
_cell.angle_gamma   90.00
#
_symmetry.space_group_name_H-M   'P 1'
#
loop_
_entity.id
_entity.type
_entity.pdbx_description
1 polymer ?
#
loop_
_entity_poly.entity_id
_entity_poly.type
_entity_poly.pdbx_seq_one_letter_code
_entity_poly.pdbx_strand_id
1 'polypeptide(L)'
;MADLLNYRKEDSDMNYNINEQKLGFDRVLPWEGQVPALVKEGEHYFLQVKAPEAEKVTFTMNEEEFPCTREDDGIWRMEYTLRTGIQYVQLKIDDVEVVTPLLPITYGYSRPYNYVALEMKNEEFYQVKDVPHGSVRREYFFSKVTEEWESCIVYTPYCYEEETEREFPVLYLQHGHGENEIGWTASGKVNFILDNLIAEKKAVPMVIVMSNG
;
A
#
# COMPACT_ATOMS: atom_id res chain seq x y z
N MET A 1 -11.96 4.38 -26.60
CA MET A 1 -11.85 3.18 -25.73
C MET A 1 -10.87 2.13 -26.27
N ALA A 2 -10.57 2.11 -27.56
CA ALA A 2 -9.60 1.16 -28.15
C ALA A 2 -8.13 1.56 -27.94
N ASP A 3 -7.82 2.84 -27.73
CA ASP A 3 -6.42 3.32 -27.60
C ASP A 3 -5.80 3.12 -26.21
N LEU A 4 -6.61 2.88 -25.18
CA LEU A 4 -6.12 2.57 -23.84
C LEU A 4 -5.61 1.13 -23.68
N LEU A 5 -5.99 0.24 -24.61
CA LEU A 5 -5.57 -1.17 -24.60
C LEU A 5 -4.25 -1.42 -25.34
N ASN A 6 -3.83 -0.50 -26.21
CA ASN A 6 -2.58 -0.65 -26.97
C ASN A 6 -1.33 -0.18 -26.20
N TYR A 7 -1.48 0.52 -25.07
CA TYR A 7 -0.36 0.95 -24.23
C TYR A 7 0.27 -0.19 -23.41
N ARG A 8 -0.37 -1.37 -23.40
CA ARG A 8 0.05 -2.53 -22.59
C ARG A 8 1.03 -3.49 -23.27
N LYS A 9 1.48 -3.24 -24.48
CA LYS A 9 2.24 -4.26 -25.25
C LYS A 9 3.73 -4.04 -25.41
N GLU A 10 4.29 -2.92 -24.97
CA GLU A 10 5.71 -2.62 -25.20
C GLU A 10 6.60 -2.52 -23.95
N ASP A 11 6.03 -2.59 -22.73
CA ASP A 11 6.78 -2.59 -21.49
C ASP A 11 6.50 -3.84 -20.65
N SER A 12 6.94 -5.01 -21.15
CA SER A 12 6.79 -6.29 -20.46
C SER A 12 7.64 -6.45 -19.20
N ASP A 13 8.44 -5.46 -18.86
CA ASP A 13 9.32 -5.47 -17.67
C ASP A 13 8.91 -4.48 -16.55
N MET A 14 7.80 -3.75 -16.72
CA MET A 14 7.26 -2.97 -15.63
C MET A 14 6.34 -3.84 -14.77
N ASN A 15 6.89 -4.33 -13.69
CA ASN A 15 6.11 -4.89 -12.58
C ASN A 15 5.27 -3.76 -11.98
N TYR A 16 4.03 -3.59 -12.47
CA TYR A 16 3.08 -2.67 -11.89
C TYR A 16 2.67 -3.18 -10.51
N ASN A 17 3.40 -2.78 -9.49
CA ASN A 17 2.91 -2.95 -8.14
C ASN A 17 1.83 -1.88 -7.89
N ILE A 18 0.57 -2.27 -8.04
CA ILE A 18 -0.59 -1.38 -7.81
C ILE A 18 -0.60 -0.81 -6.38
N ASN A 19 0.08 -1.46 -5.46
CA ASN A 19 0.19 -1.02 -4.07
C ASN A 19 1.33 -0.02 -3.84
N GLU A 20 2.28 0.07 -4.74
CA GLU A 20 3.17 1.21 -4.80
C GLU A 20 2.41 2.30 -5.52
N GLN A 21 2.20 3.43 -4.90
CA GLN A 21 1.70 4.63 -5.59
C GLN A 21 2.78 5.17 -6.55
N LYS A 22 3.22 4.35 -7.47
CA LYS A 22 3.95 4.78 -8.67
C LYS A 22 2.99 5.45 -9.66
N LEU A 23 2.06 6.20 -9.13
CA LEU A 23 1.40 7.21 -9.93
C LEU A 23 2.52 8.09 -10.41
N GLY A 24 2.87 8.02 -11.70
CA GLY A 24 3.86 8.81 -12.39
C GLY A 24 4.12 10.23 -11.88
N PHE A 25 4.24 10.39 -10.56
CA PHE A 25 4.61 11.59 -9.86
C PHE A 25 5.95 12.08 -10.38
N ASP A 26 6.84 11.16 -10.70
CA ASP A 26 8.11 11.42 -11.35
C ASP A 26 7.92 11.94 -12.77
N ARG A 27 6.79 11.62 -13.43
CA ARG A 27 6.47 12.02 -14.81
C ARG A 27 5.51 13.22 -14.90
N VAL A 28 4.72 13.46 -13.85
CA VAL A 28 3.62 14.44 -13.88
C VAL A 28 3.92 15.68 -13.07
N LEU A 29 4.74 15.60 -12.02
CA LEU A 29 5.10 16.77 -11.22
C LEU A 29 6.52 17.23 -11.53
N PRO A 30 6.75 18.55 -11.63
CA PRO A 30 8.04 19.13 -11.94
C PRO A 30 9.00 19.08 -10.74
N TRP A 31 9.00 17.98 -10.01
CA TRP A 31 9.97 17.74 -8.95
C TRP A 31 11.20 17.11 -9.57
N GLU A 32 11.88 17.92 -10.36
CA GLU A 32 13.15 17.54 -10.95
C GLU A 32 14.09 16.97 -9.90
N GLY A 33 14.57 15.76 -10.18
CA GLY A 33 15.58 15.13 -9.37
C GLY A 33 15.08 14.35 -8.16
N GLN A 34 13.79 14.02 -8.07
CA GLN A 34 13.35 13.00 -7.11
C GLN A 34 13.91 11.62 -7.51
N VAL A 35 14.20 10.81 -6.50
CA VAL A 35 14.75 9.47 -6.66
C VAL A 35 13.76 8.46 -6.07
N PRO A 36 13.70 7.22 -6.58
CA PRO A 36 12.92 6.16 -5.95
C PRO A 36 13.33 6.00 -4.48
N ALA A 37 12.36 5.96 -3.56
CA ALA A 37 12.69 5.89 -2.14
C ALA A 37 13.18 4.51 -1.69
N LEU A 38 12.82 3.45 -2.41
CA LEU A 38 13.32 2.09 -2.20
C LEU A 38 14.03 1.63 -3.47
N VAL A 39 15.30 1.26 -3.35
CA VAL A 39 16.13 0.80 -4.46
C VAL A 39 16.76 -0.54 -4.13
N LYS A 40 16.80 -1.44 -5.11
CA LYS A 40 17.52 -2.71 -5.03
C LYS A 40 18.81 -2.65 -5.85
N GLU A 41 19.94 -2.97 -5.24
CA GLU A 41 21.24 -3.07 -5.88
C GLU A 41 21.86 -4.43 -5.55
N GLY A 42 21.89 -5.33 -6.52
CA GLY A 42 22.27 -6.71 -6.27
C GLY A 42 21.34 -7.39 -5.28
N GLU A 43 21.87 -7.85 -4.16
CA GLU A 43 21.09 -8.47 -3.06
C GLU A 43 20.74 -7.47 -1.94
N HIS A 44 21.14 -6.20 -2.06
CA HIS A 44 20.94 -5.18 -1.07
C HIS A 44 19.78 -4.26 -1.43
N TYR A 45 19.06 -3.80 -0.42
CA TYR A 45 18.02 -2.78 -0.57
C TYR A 45 18.44 -1.51 0.16
N PHE A 46 18.05 -0.39 -0.37
CA PHE A 46 18.36 0.92 0.20
C PHE A 46 17.11 1.76 0.28
N LEU A 47 16.96 2.45 1.41
CA LEU A 47 16.03 3.57 1.53
C LEU A 47 16.80 4.85 1.27
N GLN A 48 16.21 5.74 0.47
CA GLN A 48 16.85 6.98 0.08
C GLN A 48 15.84 8.10 -0.15
N VAL A 49 16.33 9.34 -0.06
CA VAL A 49 15.57 10.55 -0.38
C VAL A 49 16.52 11.63 -0.83
N LYS A 50 16.10 12.46 -1.81
CA LYS A 50 16.86 13.64 -2.20
C LYS A 50 16.45 14.82 -1.32
N ALA A 51 17.38 15.29 -0.50
CA ALA A 51 17.21 16.43 0.40
C ALA A 51 18.54 17.21 0.49
N PRO A 52 18.90 17.95 -0.57
CA PRO A 52 20.24 18.58 -0.68
C PRO A 52 20.51 19.63 0.39
N GLU A 53 19.47 20.29 0.90
CA GLU A 53 19.59 21.34 1.93
C GLU A 53 19.46 20.82 3.36
N ALA A 54 19.16 19.52 3.54
CA ALA A 54 19.01 18.92 4.85
C ALA A 54 20.36 18.80 5.57
N GLU A 55 20.34 18.99 6.88
CA GLU A 55 21.49 18.75 7.76
C GLU A 55 21.52 17.33 8.28
N LYS A 56 20.32 16.70 8.42
CA LYS A 56 20.16 15.34 8.93
C LYS A 56 18.96 14.67 8.27
N VAL A 57 19.13 13.41 7.89
CA VAL A 57 18.04 12.54 7.43
C VAL A 57 18.09 11.22 8.16
N THR A 58 16.94 10.75 8.62
CA THR A 58 16.81 9.50 9.37
C THR A 58 15.55 8.77 8.95
N PHE A 59 15.61 7.47 8.79
CA PHE A 59 14.43 6.61 8.76
C PHE A 59 14.22 6.00 10.14
N THR A 60 12.97 5.94 10.59
CA THR A 60 12.61 5.25 11.85
C THR A 60 11.72 4.06 11.52
N MET A 61 12.04 2.91 12.08
CA MET A 61 11.30 1.66 11.94
C MET A 61 11.23 0.97 13.31
N ASN A 62 10.03 0.58 13.75
CA ASN A 62 9.83 -0.04 15.07
C ASN A 62 10.50 0.75 16.22
N GLU A 63 10.35 2.08 16.22
CA GLU A 63 10.92 2.99 17.21
C GLU A 63 12.47 3.08 17.21
N GLU A 64 13.13 2.40 16.29
CA GLU A 64 14.57 2.45 16.10
C GLU A 64 14.92 3.43 14.96
N GLU A 65 15.90 4.31 15.21
CA GLU A 65 16.36 5.31 14.25
C GLU A 65 17.55 4.80 13.45
N PHE A 66 17.47 4.95 12.12
CA PHE A 66 18.49 4.58 11.15
C PHE A 66 18.96 5.84 10.41
N PRO A 67 20.11 6.41 10.81
CA PRO A 67 20.63 7.60 10.15
C PRO A 67 21.06 7.30 8.71
N CYS A 68 20.79 8.22 7.81
CA CYS A 68 21.25 8.17 6.43
C CYS A 68 22.63 8.78 6.28
N THR A 69 23.39 8.27 5.31
CA THR A 69 24.61 8.89 4.83
C THR A 69 24.28 9.78 3.63
N ARG A 70 24.80 11.01 3.63
CA ARG A 70 24.66 11.93 2.50
C ARG A 70 25.65 11.59 1.40
N GLU A 71 25.17 11.47 0.18
CA GLU A 71 25.97 11.31 -1.04
C GLU A 71 26.21 12.67 -1.72
N ASP A 72 27.10 12.72 -2.69
CA ASP A 72 27.58 13.97 -3.32
C ASP A 72 26.49 14.76 -4.06
N ASP A 73 25.44 14.09 -4.53
CA ASP A 73 24.32 14.69 -5.28
C ASP A 73 23.16 15.18 -4.39
N GLY A 74 23.34 15.14 -3.07
CA GLY A 74 22.33 15.51 -2.08
C GLY A 74 21.30 14.45 -1.81
N ILE A 75 21.55 13.21 -2.25
CA ILE A 75 20.79 12.03 -1.86
C ILE A 75 21.28 11.57 -0.49
N TRP A 76 20.31 11.28 0.37
CA TRP A 76 20.53 10.67 1.66
C TRP A 76 20.09 9.22 1.60
N ARG A 77 20.96 8.31 2.02
CA ARG A 77 20.80 6.89 1.81
C ARG A 77 21.16 6.07 3.02
N MET A 78 20.40 5.00 3.28
CA MET A 78 20.75 3.97 4.24
C MET A 78 20.50 2.58 3.66
N GLU A 79 21.30 1.61 4.03
CA GLU A 79 21.05 0.21 3.71
C GLU A 79 19.86 -0.30 4.53
N TYR A 80 18.85 -0.82 3.84
CA TYR A 80 17.67 -1.41 4.44
C TYR A 80 17.89 -2.89 4.67
N THR A 81 18.10 -3.27 5.93
CA THR A 81 18.21 -4.68 6.30
C THR A 81 16.84 -5.32 6.30
N LEU A 82 16.66 -6.28 5.38
CA LEU A 82 15.39 -6.91 5.07
C LEU A 82 14.72 -7.56 6.28
N ARG A 83 13.56 -7.05 6.63
CA ARG A 83 12.51 -7.83 7.27
C ARG A 83 11.47 -8.16 6.20
N THR A 84 11.13 -9.42 6.05
CA THR A 84 10.07 -9.85 5.12
C THR A 84 8.70 -9.35 5.60
N GLY A 85 7.81 -9.08 4.65
CA GLY A 85 6.48 -8.57 4.92
C GLY A 85 6.40 -7.04 4.93
N ILE A 86 5.43 -6.52 5.67
CA ILE A 86 5.15 -5.09 5.77
C ILE A 86 5.92 -4.50 6.94
N GLN A 87 6.63 -3.41 6.66
CA GLN A 87 7.36 -2.65 7.67
C GLN A 87 6.93 -1.19 7.60
N TYR A 88 6.38 -0.66 8.69
CA TYR A 88 6.15 0.78 8.81
C TYR A 88 7.47 1.53 8.84
N VAL A 89 7.54 2.60 8.07
CA VAL A 89 8.73 3.42 7.90
C VAL A 89 8.35 4.87 8.07
N GLN A 90 9.11 5.61 8.86
CA GLN A 90 8.95 7.03 9.04
C GLN A 90 10.20 7.76 8.60
N LEU A 91 10.05 8.72 7.68
CA LEU A 91 11.12 9.61 7.28
C LEU A 91 11.16 10.84 8.19
N LYS A 92 12.34 11.20 8.65
CA LYS A 92 12.62 12.47 9.32
C LYS A 92 13.67 13.25 8.55
N ILE A 93 13.37 14.51 8.25
CA ILE A 93 14.30 15.49 7.65
C ILE A 93 14.46 16.63 8.66
N ASP A 94 15.67 16.85 9.15
CA ASP A 94 15.99 17.85 10.18
C ASP A 94 15.05 17.74 11.41
N ASP A 95 14.83 16.50 11.86
CA ASP A 95 13.94 16.11 12.96
C ASP A 95 12.43 16.33 12.71
N VAL A 96 12.03 16.79 11.51
CA VAL A 96 10.63 16.89 11.09
C VAL A 96 10.17 15.58 10.46
N GLU A 97 9.07 15.03 10.95
CA GLU A 97 8.45 13.84 10.37
C GLU A 97 7.77 14.16 9.04
N VAL A 98 8.08 13.37 8.02
CA VAL A 98 7.56 13.54 6.66
C VAL A 98 6.90 12.25 6.20
N VAL A 99 5.67 12.36 5.69
CA VAL A 99 5.04 11.30 4.90
C VAL A 99 5.38 11.57 3.44
N THR A 100 6.22 10.72 2.85
CA THR A 100 6.65 10.87 1.47
C THR A 100 5.70 10.16 0.50
N PRO A 101 5.35 10.77 -0.65
CA PRO A 101 4.59 10.09 -1.70
C PRO A 101 5.43 9.06 -2.48
N LEU A 102 6.73 8.98 -2.24
CA LEU A 102 7.64 8.04 -2.90
C LEU A 102 7.60 6.63 -2.30
N LEU A 103 6.92 6.45 -1.17
CA LEU A 103 6.63 5.17 -0.55
C LEU A 103 5.12 4.99 -0.40
N PRO A 104 4.61 3.76 -0.41
CA PRO A 104 3.20 3.49 -0.13
C PRO A 104 2.78 4.07 1.23
N ILE A 105 1.51 4.51 1.29
CA ILE A 105 0.94 5.13 2.47
C ILE A 105 -0.19 4.25 3.02
N THR A 106 -0.20 4.07 4.32
CA THR A 106 -1.28 3.45 5.09
C THR A 106 -1.58 4.30 6.31
N TYR A 107 -2.39 3.78 7.23
CA TYR A 107 -2.69 4.41 8.50
C TYR A 107 -2.22 3.51 9.65
N GLY A 108 -1.47 4.07 10.57
CA GLY A 108 -0.96 3.37 11.73
C GLY A 108 -0.54 4.38 12.80
N TYR A 109 -0.47 3.97 14.05
CA TYR A 109 -0.13 4.86 15.17
C TYR A 109 -0.99 6.13 15.21
N SER A 110 -2.28 6.01 14.84
CA SER A 110 -3.27 7.09 14.76
C SER A 110 -2.94 8.22 13.77
N ARG A 111 -2.19 7.91 12.71
CA ARG A 111 -1.80 8.88 11.67
C ARG A 111 -1.44 8.20 10.34
N PRO A 112 -1.38 8.94 9.22
CA PRO A 112 -0.80 8.42 7.99
C PRO A 112 0.67 8.03 8.19
N TYR A 113 1.05 6.91 7.58
CA TYR A 113 2.39 6.33 7.72
C TYR A 113 2.86 5.76 6.38
N ASN A 114 4.15 5.88 6.08
CA ASN A 114 4.73 5.13 4.99
C ASN A 114 4.99 3.67 5.40
N TYR A 115 5.04 2.78 4.42
CA TYR A 115 5.48 1.41 4.64
C TYR A 115 6.32 0.90 3.48
N VAL A 116 7.14 -0.09 3.76
CA VAL A 116 7.85 -0.92 2.78
C VAL A 116 7.22 -2.30 2.81
N ALA A 117 6.89 -2.84 1.64
CA ALA A 117 6.43 -4.21 1.49
C ALA A 117 7.44 -4.94 0.60
N LEU A 118 8.20 -5.84 1.18
CA LEU A 118 9.10 -6.69 0.41
C LEU A 118 8.46 -8.04 0.18
N GLU A 119 8.56 -8.50 -1.07
CA GLU A 119 8.02 -9.80 -1.46
C GLU A 119 8.70 -10.91 -0.67
N MET A 120 7.89 -11.74 -0.02
CA MET A 120 8.37 -12.95 0.61
C MET A 120 8.46 -14.05 -0.44
N LYS A 121 9.59 -14.73 -0.52
CA LYS A 121 9.74 -15.88 -1.43
C LYS A 121 8.71 -16.95 -1.07
N ASN A 122 7.99 -17.42 -2.06
CA ASN A 122 6.94 -18.46 -1.98
C ASN A 122 5.63 -18.03 -1.27
N GLU A 123 5.38 -16.75 -1.08
CA GLU A 123 4.12 -16.25 -0.50
C GLU A 123 3.39 -15.33 -1.47
N GLU A 124 2.94 -15.90 -2.58
CA GLU A 124 2.25 -15.16 -3.65
C GLU A 124 0.77 -14.91 -3.38
N PHE A 125 0.24 -15.35 -2.24
CA PHE A 125 -1.20 -15.30 -1.96
C PHE A 125 -1.75 -13.88 -1.83
N TYR A 126 -0.92 -12.90 -1.49
CA TYR A 126 -1.27 -11.48 -1.35
C TYR A 126 -0.91 -10.63 -2.56
N GLN A 127 -0.26 -11.20 -3.56
CA GLN A 127 0.12 -10.48 -4.77
C GLN A 127 -1.07 -10.32 -5.71
N VAL A 128 -1.03 -9.27 -6.52
CA VAL A 128 -1.99 -9.10 -7.61
C VAL A 128 -1.71 -10.14 -8.68
N LYS A 129 -2.66 -11.04 -8.92
CA LYS A 129 -2.58 -12.09 -9.95
C LYS A 129 -3.55 -11.78 -11.10
N ASP A 130 -3.36 -12.42 -12.24
CA ASP A 130 -4.30 -12.36 -13.37
C ASP A 130 -5.52 -13.28 -13.11
N VAL A 131 -6.39 -12.81 -12.21
CA VAL A 131 -7.63 -13.48 -11.81
C VAL A 131 -8.77 -12.44 -11.81
N PRO A 132 -10.05 -12.86 -11.82
CA PRO A 132 -11.16 -11.91 -11.62
C PRO A 132 -11.02 -11.20 -10.27
N HIS A 133 -11.07 -9.87 -10.30
CA HIS A 133 -10.95 -9.04 -9.10
C HIS A 133 -12.30 -8.48 -8.65
N GLY A 134 -12.50 -8.47 -7.34
CA GLY A 134 -13.61 -7.79 -6.71
C GLY A 134 -13.45 -6.27 -6.69
N SER A 135 -14.43 -5.59 -6.11
CA SER A 135 -14.44 -4.14 -5.97
C SER A 135 -14.24 -3.72 -4.52
N VAL A 136 -13.48 -2.65 -4.32
CA VAL A 136 -13.31 -2.00 -3.02
C VAL A 136 -13.93 -0.62 -3.09
N ARG A 137 -14.86 -0.30 -2.20
CA ARG A 137 -15.55 0.99 -2.15
C ARG A 137 -15.69 1.49 -0.72
N ARG A 138 -15.82 2.81 -0.57
CA ARG A 138 -16.18 3.45 0.69
C ARG A 138 -17.67 3.65 0.72
N GLU A 139 -18.31 3.15 1.78
CA GLU A 139 -19.73 3.34 2.06
C GLU A 139 -19.91 4.30 3.22
N TYR A 140 -20.95 5.14 3.15
CA TYR A 140 -21.33 6.05 4.21
C TYR A 140 -22.70 5.67 4.72
N PHE A 141 -22.87 5.65 6.03
CA PHE A 141 -24.14 5.33 6.67
C PHE A 141 -24.35 6.15 7.94
N PHE A 142 -25.59 6.38 8.28
CA PHE A 142 -25.92 7.00 9.56
C PHE A 142 -26.05 5.91 10.63
N SER A 143 -25.16 5.96 11.61
CA SER A 143 -25.18 5.02 12.74
C SER A 143 -26.25 5.45 13.75
N LYS A 144 -27.20 4.54 14.01
CA LYS A 144 -28.22 4.78 15.05
C LYS A 144 -27.69 4.62 16.47
N VAL A 145 -26.51 4.06 16.62
CA VAL A 145 -25.88 3.82 17.93
C VAL A 145 -25.09 5.05 18.37
N THR A 146 -24.30 5.61 17.46
CA THR A 146 -23.50 6.82 17.72
C THR A 146 -24.24 8.11 17.41
N GLU A 147 -25.36 8.02 16.65
CA GLU A 147 -26.14 9.16 16.14
C GLU A 147 -25.31 10.08 15.21
N GLU A 148 -24.32 9.51 14.52
CA GLU A 148 -23.42 10.21 13.63
C GLU A 148 -23.31 9.53 12.25
N TRP A 149 -22.80 10.28 11.25
CA TRP A 149 -22.42 9.71 9.97
C TRP A 149 -21.08 9.03 10.08
N GLU A 150 -21.05 7.78 9.68
CA GLU A 150 -19.86 6.93 9.70
C GLU A 150 -19.53 6.42 8.30
N SER A 151 -18.35 5.86 8.14
CA SER A 151 -17.95 5.20 6.90
C SER A 151 -17.28 3.87 7.17
N CYS A 152 -17.35 2.99 6.17
CA CYS A 152 -16.62 1.74 6.16
C CYS A 152 -16.06 1.47 4.76
N ILE A 153 -15.03 0.64 4.68
CA ILE A 153 -14.57 0.08 3.41
C ILE A 153 -15.26 -1.27 3.22
N VAL A 154 -15.82 -1.46 2.03
CA VAL A 154 -16.51 -2.70 1.64
C VAL A 154 -15.79 -3.29 0.43
N TYR A 155 -15.42 -4.56 0.54
CA TYR A 155 -15.03 -5.38 -0.60
C TYR A 155 -16.22 -6.24 -1.00
N THR A 156 -16.49 -6.31 -2.31
CA THR A 156 -17.45 -7.23 -2.90
C THR A 156 -16.73 -8.12 -3.92
N PRO A 157 -16.99 -9.45 -3.97
CA PRO A 157 -16.33 -10.34 -4.91
C PRO A 157 -16.74 -10.02 -6.36
N TYR A 158 -15.94 -10.44 -7.33
CA TYR A 158 -16.13 -10.13 -8.75
C TYR A 158 -17.52 -10.48 -9.30
N CYS A 159 -18.16 -11.53 -8.75
CA CYS A 159 -19.48 -11.99 -9.19
C CYS A 159 -20.66 -11.28 -8.49
N TYR A 160 -20.40 -10.35 -7.58
CA TYR A 160 -21.42 -9.74 -6.72
C TYR A 160 -22.54 -9.01 -7.51
N GLU A 161 -22.16 -8.28 -8.55
CA GLU A 161 -23.13 -7.51 -9.36
C GLU A 161 -23.90 -8.39 -10.36
N GLU A 162 -23.35 -9.57 -10.69
CA GLU A 162 -23.95 -10.50 -11.67
C GLU A 162 -24.90 -11.52 -11.00
N GLU A 163 -24.56 -11.97 -9.80
CA GLU A 163 -25.33 -12.99 -9.07
C GLU A 163 -26.30 -12.35 -8.06
N THR A 164 -27.24 -11.55 -8.55
CA THR A 164 -28.16 -10.73 -7.71
C THR A 164 -29.05 -11.54 -6.76
N GLU A 165 -29.34 -12.79 -7.09
CA GLU A 165 -30.18 -13.69 -6.26
C GLU A 165 -29.35 -14.47 -5.21
N ARG A 166 -28.02 -14.31 -5.24
CA ARG A 166 -27.15 -15.03 -4.33
C ARG A 166 -26.98 -14.26 -3.03
N GLU A 167 -27.15 -14.96 -1.91
CA GLU A 167 -26.74 -14.46 -0.61
C GLU A 167 -25.25 -14.73 -0.39
N PHE A 168 -24.48 -13.66 -0.13
CA PHE A 168 -23.06 -13.76 0.15
C PHE A 168 -22.80 -13.72 1.66
N PRO A 169 -21.94 -14.59 2.19
CA PRO A 169 -21.47 -14.46 3.56
C PRO A 169 -20.79 -13.09 3.76
N VAL A 170 -20.87 -12.54 4.95
CA VAL A 170 -20.24 -11.28 5.30
C VAL A 170 -19.19 -11.51 6.38
N LEU A 171 -17.96 -11.06 6.10
CA LEU A 171 -16.87 -11.03 7.04
C LEU A 171 -16.67 -9.59 7.54
N TYR A 172 -16.76 -9.37 8.84
CA TYR A 172 -16.43 -8.11 9.49
C TYR A 172 -15.00 -8.15 9.98
N LEU A 173 -14.15 -7.24 9.46
CA LEU A 173 -12.76 -7.11 9.87
C LEU A 173 -12.55 -5.79 10.61
N GLN A 174 -12.13 -5.90 11.86
CA GLN A 174 -11.71 -4.77 12.66
C GLN A 174 -10.20 -4.58 12.48
N HIS A 175 -9.79 -3.32 12.33
CA HIS A 175 -8.37 -2.94 12.28
C HIS A 175 -7.69 -3.03 13.67
N GLY A 176 -6.36 -2.94 13.69
CA GLY A 176 -5.56 -2.91 14.92
C GLY A 176 -5.61 -1.55 15.63
N HIS A 177 -5.08 -1.52 16.87
CA HIS A 177 -4.98 -0.28 17.64
C HIS A 177 -4.16 0.78 16.87
N GLY A 178 -4.73 1.99 16.74
CA GLY A 178 -4.09 3.09 16.02
C GLY A 178 -4.13 3.00 14.49
N GLU A 179 -4.84 2.03 13.93
CA GLU A 179 -5.13 1.92 12.50
C GLU A 179 -6.52 2.49 12.18
N ASN A 180 -7.01 2.30 10.96
CA ASN A 180 -8.34 2.67 10.52
C ASN A 180 -8.88 1.71 9.45
N GLU A 181 -10.07 2.01 8.91
CA GLU A 181 -10.79 1.17 7.95
C GLU A 181 -10.02 0.83 6.67
N ILE A 182 -9.00 1.60 6.29
CA ILE A 182 -8.20 1.32 5.08
C ILE A 182 -7.06 0.31 5.31
N GLY A 183 -6.70 0.03 6.56
CA GLY A 183 -5.52 -0.79 6.87
C GLY A 183 -5.54 -2.16 6.19
N TRP A 184 -6.68 -2.84 6.22
CA TRP A 184 -6.82 -4.16 5.63
C TRP A 184 -6.69 -4.19 4.10
N THR A 185 -7.05 -3.12 3.40
CA THR A 185 -6.88 -3.03 1.94
C THR A 185 -5.55 -2.41 1.54
N ALA A 186 -5.08 -1.38 2.24
CA ALA A 186 -3.85 -0.68 1.90
C ALA A 186 -2.61 -1.55 2.17
N SER A 187 -2.37 -1.91 3.42
CA SER A 187 -1.22 -2.72 3.81
C SER A 187 -1.57 -4.22 3.91
N GLY A 188 -2.76 -4.57 4.39
CA GLY A 188 -3.19 -5.97 4.56
C GLY A 188 -3.54 -6.69 3.28
N LYS A 189 -3.82 -5.96 2.17
CA LYS A 189 -4.09 -6.52 0.83
C LYS A 189 -5.20 -7.58 0.79
N VAL A 190 -6.17 -7.48 1.72
CA VAL A 190 -7.20 -8.49 1.92
C VAL A 190 -8.06 -8.74 0.68
N ASN A 191 -8.29 -7.72 -0.13
CA ASN A 191 -8.99 -7.82 -1.41
C ASN A 191 -8.25 -8.76 -2.38
N PHE A 192 -6.95 -8.60 -2.58
CA PHE A 192 -6.16 -9.48 -3.45
C PHE A 192 -6.02 -10.89 -2.88
N ILE A 193 -5.86 -11.01 -1.57
CA ILE A 193 -5.84 -12.30 -0.89
C ILE A 193 -7.15 -13.06 -1.18
N LEU A 194 -8.29 -12.41 -1.02
CA LEU A 194 -9.58 -13.06 -1.22
C LEU A 194 -9.83 -13.37 -2.70
N ASP A 195 -9.49 -12.46 -3.63
CA ASP A 195 -9.57 -12.72 -5.07
C ASP A 195 -8.80 -13.98 -5.47
N ASN A 196 -7.55 -14.09 -5.00
CA ASN A 196 -6.69 -15.25 -5.25
C ASN A 196 -7.27 -16.54 -4.66
N LEU A 197 -7.74 -16.50 -3.42
CA LEU A 197 -8.33 -17.66 -2.75
C LEU A 197 -9.64 -18.12 -3.41
N ILE A 198 -10.47 -17.19 -3.90
CA ILE A 198 -11.69 -17.52 -4.63
C ILE A 198 -11.33 -18.19 -5.96
N ALA A 199 -10.38 -17.62 -6.72
CA ALA A 199 -9.92 -18.19 -7.98
C ALA A 199 -9.33 -19.59 -7.81
N GLU A 200 -8.61 -19.82 -6.73
CA GLU A 200 -8.05 -21.13 -6.36
C GLU A 200 -9.08 -22.09 -5.72
N LYS A 201 -10.34 -21.68 -5.57
CA LYS A 201 -11.43 -22.43 -4.91
C LYS A 201 -11.12 -22.80 -3.45
N LYS A 202 -10.28 -22.02 -2.80
CA LYS A 202 -9.92 -22.15 -1.37
C LYS A 202 -10.81 -21.32 -0.45
N ALA A 203 -11.53 -20.34 -1.00
CA ALA A 203 -12.53 -19.56 -0.30
C ALA A 203 -13.81 -19.44 -1.14
N VAL A 204 -14.93 -19.27 -0.47
CA VAL A 204 -16.20 -18.91 -1.13
C VAL A 204 -16.23 -17.40 -1.37
N PRO A 205 -16.88 -16.94 -2.46
CA PRO A 205 -17.14 -15.51 -2.61
C PRO A 205 -17.90 -14.95 -1.42
N MET A 206 -17.38 -13.86 -0.83
CA MET A 206 -17.96 -13.21 0.35
C MET A 206 -17.75 -11.70 0.28
N VAL A 207 -18.58 -10.97 1.01
CA VAL A 207 -18.42 -9.54 1.25
C VAL A 207 -17.52 -9.34 2.47
N ILE A 208 -16.62 -8.34 2.42
CA ILE A 208 -15.85 -7.96 3.61
C ILE A 208 -16.24 -6.52 3.96
N VAL A 209 -16.55 -6.29 5.23
CA VAL A 209 -16.83 -4.96 5.79
C VAL A 209 -15.74 -4.61 6.78
N MET A 210 -15.09 -3.48 6.57
CA MET A 210 -13.99 -2.95 7.39
C MET A 210 -14.43 -1.58 7.90
N SER A 211 -14.82 -1.52 9.16
CA SER A 211 -15.27 -0.28 9.79
C SER A 211 -14.13 0.42 10.51
N ASN A 212 -14.27 1.73 10.66
CA ASN A 212 -13.49 2.50 11.62
C ASN A 212 -14.21 2.38 12.97
N GLY A 213 -13.63 1.70 13.93
CA GLY A 213 -14.22 1.41 15.23
C GLY A 213 -14.11 2.55 16.23
#